data_be1b8b7ce95cbf918aeba269d8e125b9
#
_entry.id   be1b8b7ce95cbf918aeba269d8e125b9
#
_cell.length_a   1.000
_cell.length_b   1.000
_cell.length_c   1.000
_cell.angle_alpha   90.00
_cell.angle_beta   90.00
_cell.angle_gamma   90.00
#
_symmetry.space_group_name_H-M   'P 1'
#
loop_
_entity.id
_entity.type
_entity.pdbx_description
1 polymer ?
#
loop_
_entity_poly.entity_id
_entity_poly.type
_entity_poly.pdbx_seq_one_letter_code
_entity_poly.pdbx_strand_id
1 'polypeptide(L)'
;MNAALVDRVIATGRVPDPVVRAGIRAVCASRLRRERRRPPGFEDAFVQHLRSSPIAEQVEKANEQHYEVPAAFFRLVLGPRLKYSACLWPAGVETLAQAEEAMLDLTCERAGVEDGMTVLDLGCGWGSLAGWLSERYPASRIVAVSNSHAQRELIESLRLPNVRVLRADVNELELDERFDRILSVEMLEHMRNYDALFARIASWLEPNGRFFCHVFSHDRFAYPYDDGWIARRFFTGGTMPSDDLLPRFDRDLALEAHWRVSGLHYARTAEAWLERLDGNRSEVDRVVGRRSAANWRVFFLACAELWGYRGGTEWLVSHYRFAKRAARA
;
A
#
# COMPACT_ATOMS: atom_id res chain seq x y z
N MET A 1 -10.79 10.64 -24.39
CA MET A 1 -9.60 11.50 -24.62
C MET A 1 -8.46 10.58 -24.99
N ASN A 2 -7.67 10.89 -26.04
CA ASN A 2 -6.57 10.03 -26.48
C ASN A 2 -5.50 9.96 -25.38
N ALA A 3 -5.15 8.75 -24.92
CA ALA A 3 -4.20 8.51 -23.84
C ALA A 3 -2.82 9.15 -24.13
N ALA A 4 -2.35 9.08 -25.36
CA ALA A 4 -1.09 9.71 -25.79
C ALA A 4 -1.11 11.24 -25.73
N LEU A 5 -2.29 11.86 -25.86
CA LEU A 5 -2.45 13.31 -25.70
C LEU A 5 -2.37 13.69 -24.21
N VAL A 6 -3.04 12.92 -23.35
CA VAL A 6 -2.97 13.12 -21.89
C VAL A 6 -1.52 13.01 -21.40
N ASP A 7 -0.80 11.98 -21.85
CA ASP A 7 0.62 11.79 -21.54
C ASP A 7 1.49 12.99 -21.96
N ARG A 8 1.26 13.50 -23.17
CA ARG A 8 2.01 14.68 -23.67
C ARG A 8 1.70 15.92 -22.84
N VAL A 9 0.44 16.14 -22.52
CA VAL A 9 0.00 17.32 -21.76
C VAL A 9 0.57 17.27 -20.32
N ILE A 10 0.47 16.15 -19.64
CA ILE A 10 1.04 15.94 -18.30
C ILE A 10 2.55 16.13 -18.32
N ALA A 11 3.23 15.53 -19.29
CA ALA A 11 4.70 15.62 -19.42
C ALA A 11 5.23 17.06 -19.60
N THR A 12 4.38 18.00 -20.01
CA THR A 12 4.80 19.43 -20.09
C THR A 12 5.01 20.05 -18.71
N GLY A 13 4.35 19.55 -17.66
CA GLY A 13 4.33 20.13 -16.32
C GLY A 13 3.71 21.52 -16.25
N ARG A 14 2.98 21.96 -17.30
CA ARG A 14 2.45 23.32 -17.43
C ARG A 14 0.96 23.46 -17.14
N VAL A 15 0.26 22.34 -16.91
CA VAL A 15 -1.18 22.38 -16.60
C VAL A 15 -1.37 22.91 -15.18
N PRO A 16 -2.15 23.97 -14.97
CA PRO A 16 -2.42 24.48 -13.62
C PRO A 16 -3.08 23.44 -12.73
N ASP A 17 -2.68 23.35 -11.48
CA ASP A 17 -3.21 22.38 -10.51
C ASP A 17 -4.73 22.37 -10.40
N PRO A 18 -5.46 23.48 -10.36
CA PRO A 18 -6.92 23.47 -10.32
C PRO A 18 -7.55 22.70 -11.48
N VAL A 19 -6.95 22.76 -12.67
CA VAL A 19 -7.42 22.06 -13.87
C VAL A 19 -7.15 20.56 -13.75
N VAL A 20 -5.94 20.19 -13.31
CA VAL A 20 -5.57 18.78 -13.05
C VAL A 20 -6.49 18.17 -12.01
N ARG A 21 -6.66 18.84 -10.87
CA ARG A 21 -7.53 18.40 -9.76
C ARG A 21 -9.01 18.26 -10.22
N ALA A 22 -9.51 19.22 -10.97
CA ALA A 22 -10.88 19.13 -11.53
C ALA A 22 -11.03 17.92 -12.46
N GLY A 23 -10.03 17.66 -13.32
CA GLY A 23 -9.99 16.48 -14.18
C GLY A 23 -9.99 15.17 -13.39
N ILE A 24 -9.19 15.09 -12.33
CA ILE A 24 -9.11 13.92 -11.44
C ILE A 24 -10.46 13.68 -10.76
N ARG A 25 -11.09 14.72 -10.18
CA ARG A 25 -12.44 14.61 -9.59
C ARG A 25 -13.49 14.13 -10.58
N ALA A 26 -13.42 14.57 -11.84
CA ALA A 26 -14.30 14.10 -12.90
C ALA A 26 -14.10 12.60 -13.20
N VAL A 27 -12.84 12.11 -13.19
CA VAL A 27 -12.50 10.68 -13.31
C VAL A 27 -13.07 9.90 -12.13
N CYS A 28 -12.89 10.36 -10.88
CA CYS A 28 -13.48 9.74 -9.68
C CYS A 28 -15.01 9.64 -9.79
N ALA A 29 -15.67 10.73 -10.17
CA ALA A 29 -17.12 10.73 -10.37
C ALA A 29 -17.57 9.76 -11.47
N SER A 30 -16.79 9.66 -12.56
CA SER A 30 -17.06 8.72 -13.64
C SER A 30 -16.90 7.26 -13.18
N ARG A 31 -15.85 6.97 -12.41
CA ARG A 31 -15.62 5.67 -11.79
C ARG A 31 -16.83 5.27 -10.94
N LEU A 32 -17.23 6.10 -9.99
CA LEU A 32 -18.38 5.79 -9.12
C LEU A 32 -19.68 5.54 -9.90
N ARG A 33 -19.92 6.32 -10.98
CA ARG A 33 -21.11 6.07 -11.83
C ARG A 33 -21.05 4.71 -12.50
N ARG A 34 -19.86 4.25 -12.93
CA ARG A 34 -19.66 2.94 -13.54
C ARG A 34 -19.88 1.82 -12.52
N GLU A 35 -19.28 1.95 -11.34
CA GLU A 35 -19.39 0.93 -10.30
C GLU A 35 -20.83 0.74 -9.81
N ARG A 36 -21.58 1.84 -9.65
CA ARG A 36 -23.01 1.80 -9.26
C ARG A 36 -23.94 1.17 -10.31
N ARG A 37 -23.48 1.01 -11.54
CA ARG A 37 -24.25 0.40 -12.65
C ARG A 37 -23.89 -1.06 -12.90
N ARG A 38 -23.11 -1.67 -12.05
CA ARG A 38 -22.74 -3.08 -12.18
C ARG A 38 -23.95 -3.98 -12.04
N PRO A 39 -24.02 -5.07 -12.80
CA PRO A 39 -25.10 -6.04 -12.66
C PRO A 39 -25.05 -6.73 -11.30
N PRO A 40 -26.19 -7.20 -10.80
CA PRO A 40 -26.23 -8.09 -9.62
C PRO A 40 -25.30 -9.29 -9.81
N GLY A 41 -24.64 -9.72 -8.72
CA GLY A 41 -23.71 -10.87 -8.73
C GLY A 41 -22.31 -10.54 -9.24
N PHE A 42 -22.02 -9.32 -9.65
CA PHE A 42 -20.67 -8.92 -10.10
C PHE A 42 -19.62 -9.18 -9.01
N GLU A 43 -19.92 -8.83 -7.77
CA GLU A 43 -18.97 -8.98 -6.65
C GLU A 43 -18.65 -10.45 -6.38
N ASP A 44 -19.63 -11.35 -6.44
CA ASP A 44 -19.41 -12.78 -6.28
C ASP A 44 -18.58 -13.36 -7.44
N ALA A 45 -18.88 -12.94 -8.67
CA ALA A 45 -18.08 -13.33 -9.83
C ALA A 45 -16.63 -12.81 -9.73
N PHE A 46 -16.45 -11.59 -9.21
CA PHE A 46 -15.13 -11.01 -8.99
C PHE A 46 -14.34 -11.79 -7.92
N VAL A 47 -14.98 -12.15 -6.79
CA VAL A 47 -14.35 -13.00 -5.77
C VAL A 47 -13.95 -14.38 -6.34
N GLN A 48 -14.80 -15.02 -7.16
CA GLN A 48 -14.45 -16.27 -7.81
C GLN A 48 -13.29 -16.12 -8.79
N HIS A 49 -13.24 -15.01 -9.53
CA HIS A 49 -12.11 -14.69 -10.40
C HIS A 49 -10.81 -14.56 -9.58
N LEU A 50 -10.83 -13.84 -8.46
CA LEU A 50 -9.67 -13.72 -7.57
C LEU A 50 -9.20 -15.08 -7.04
N ARG A 51 -10.12 -15.97 -6.66
CA ARG A 51 -9.83 -17.34 -6.20
C ARG A 51 -9.17 -18.22 -7.25
N SER A 52 -9.46 -17.99 -8.54
CA SER A 52 -8.91 -18.77 -9.65
C SER A 52 -7.59 -18.22 -10.21
N SER A 53 -7.15 -17.04 -9.74
CA SER A 53 -5.91 -16.38 -10.15
C SER A 53 -4.69 -16.92 -9.37
N PRO A 54 -3.44 -16.67 -9.81
CA PRO A 54 -2.27 -16.82 -8.95
C PRO A 54 -2.31 -15.82 -7.78
N ILE A 55 -1.45 -15.98 -6.77
CA ILE A 55 -1.40 -15.05 -5.61
C ILE A 55 -1.13 -13.63 -6.07
N ALA A 56 -0.13 -13.43 -6.92
CA ALA A 56 0.19 -12.15 -7.52
C ALA A 56 0.39 -12.27 -9.03
N GLU A 57 -0.10 -11.28 -9.77
CA GLU A 57 0.10 -11.14 -11.20
C GLU A 57 1.03 -9.95 -11.48
N GLN A 58 1.79 -10.02 -12.58
CA GLN A 58 2.60 -8.91 -13.09
C GLN A 58 3.58 -8.31 -12.07
N VAL A 59 4.15 -9.14 -11.21
CA VAL A 59 5.11 -8.77 -10.16
C VAL A 59 6.28 -7.95 -10.72
N GLU A 60 6.81 -8.33 -11.89
CA GLU A 60 7.89 -7.59 -12.56
C GLU A 60 7.49 -6.17 -12.93
N LYS A 61 6.27 -5.96 -13.47
CA LYS A 61 5.79 -4.62 -13.83
C LYS A 61 5.54 -3.73 -12.61
N ALA A 62 5.04 -4.30 -11.52
CA ALA A 62 4.89 -3.58 -10.26
C ALA A 62 6.27 -3.11 -9.75
N ASN A 63 7.29 -3.96 -9.89
CA ASN A 63 8.67 -3.61 -9.57
C ASN A 63 9.18 -2.45 -10.42
N GLU A 64 9.05 -2.52 -11.74
CA GLU A 64 9.48 -1.46 -12.66
C GLU A 64 8.81 -0.12 -12.36
N GLN A 65 7.53 -0.13 -12.01
CA GLN A 65 6.74 1.10 -11.81
C GLN A 65 6.98 1.80 -10.47
N HIS A 66 7.20 1.03 -9.40
CA HIS A 66 7.31 1.56 -8.04
C HIS A 66 8.70 1.39 -7.41
N TYR A 67 9.47 0.39 -7.82
CA TYR A 67 10.64 -0.06 -7.06
C TYR A 67 11.96 0.06 -7.83
N GLU A 68 11.94 0.29 -9.14
CA GLU A 68 13.12 0.69 -9.92
C GLU A 68 13.37 2.21 -9.90
N VAL A 69 12.48 2.98 -9.26
CA VAL A 69 12.73 4.39 -8.99
C VAL A 69 13.84 4.49 -7.94
N PRO A 70 14.90 5.28 -8.16
CA PRO A 70 16.01 5.37 -7.22
C PRO A 70 15.56 5.72 -5.81
N ALA A 71 16.12 5.07 -4.78
CA ALA A 71 15.83 5.37 -3.37
C ALA A 71 16.06 6.86 -3.03
N ALA A 72 16.96 7.53 -3.74
CA ALA A 72 17.21 8.96 -3.62
C ALA A 72 15.95 9.80 -3.91
N PHE A 73 15.10 9.38 -4.84
CA PHE A 73 13.81 10.05 -5.10
C PHE A 73 12.90 9.98 -3.87
N PHE A 74 12.74 8.79 -3.28
CA PHE A 74 11.86 8.61 -2.12
C PHE A 74 12.37 9.39 -0.90
N ARG A 75 13.67 9.51 -0.71
CA ARG A 75 14.25 10.37 0.34
C ARG A 75 13.93 11.86 0.15
N LEU A 76 13.75 12.32 -1.08
CA LEU A 76 13.37 13.70 -1.37
C LEU A 76 11.88 13.97 -1.12
N VAL A 77 11.02 12.98 -1.37
CA VAL A 77 9.55 13.17 -1.37
C VAL A 77 8.84 12.61 -0.14
N LEU A 78 9.35 11.55 0.49
CA LEU A 78 8.79 10.96 1.71
C LEU A 78 9.37 11.63 2.97
N GLY A 79 8.73 11.37 4.11
CA GLY A 79 9.26 11.79 5.41
C GLY A 79 10.47 10.93 5.86
N PRO A 80 11.00 11.18 7.06
CA PRO A 80 12.22 10.54 7.55
C PRO A 80 12.10 9.02 7.75
N ARG A 81 10.87 8.51 7.95
CA ARG A 81 10.61 7.06 8.07
C ARG A 81 10.45 6.37 6.72
N LEU A 82 10.53 7.08 5.61
CA LEU A 82 10.35 6.56 4.24
C LEU A 82 9.06 5.76 4.05
N LYS A 83 7.97 6.20 4.71
CA LYS A 83 6.68 5.55 4.65
C LYS A 83 5.95 5.89 3.35
N TYR A 84 6.03 5.00 2.37
CA TYR A 84 5.35 5.13 1.08
C TYR A 84 3.98 4.45 1.12
N SER A 85 3.14 4.89 2.06
CA SER A 85 1.76 4.45 2.29
C SER A 85 1.03 5.49 3.14
N ALA A 86 -0.29 5.36 3.33
CA ALA A 86 -1.08 6.32 4.12
C ALA A 86 -0.49 6.54 5.52
N CYS A 87 -0.35 7.81 5.90
CA CYS A 87 0.03 8.25 7.25
C CYS A 87 -1.22 8.63 8.07
N LEU A 88 -1.07 8.85 9.36
CA LEU A 88 -2.17 9.23 10.25
C LEU A 88 -1.98 10.68 10.73
N TRP A 89 -3.00 11.49 10.56
CA TRP A 89 -3.00 12.91 10.91
C TRP A 89 -4.08 13.21 11.95
N PRO A 90 -3.98 12.74 13.19
CA PRO A 90 -4.91 13.11 14.25
C PRO A 90 -4.71 14.57 14.68
N ALA A 91 -5.56 15.07 15.56
CA ALA A 91 -5.39 16.40 16.14
C ALA A 91 -4.02 16.54 16.80
N GLY A 92 -3.33 17.65 16.55
CA GLY A 92 -1.98 17.92 17.07
C GLY A 92 -0.82 17.35 16.23
N VAL A 93 -1.09 16.56 15.18
CA VAL A 93 -0.08 16.12 14.20
C VAL A 93 -0.03 17.13 13.06
N GLU A 94 1.12 17.78 12.90
CA GLU A 94 1.29 18.89 11.94
C GLU A 94 2.28 18.57 10.83
N THR A 95 3.24 17.68 11.07
CA THR A 95 4.30 17.35 10.10
C THR A 95 4.16 15.94 9.55
N LEU A 96 4.71 15.70 8.34
CA LEU A 96 4.75 14.38 7.73
C LEU A 96 5.50 13.37 8.62
N ALA A 97 6.58 13.77 9.27
CA ALA A 97 7.34 12.91 10.18
C ALA A 97 6.47 12.40 11.34
N GLN A 98 5.74 13.31 12.00
CA GLN A 98 4.80 12.93 13.05
C GLN A 98 3.67 12.03 12.55
N ALA A 99 3.18 12.29 11.33
CA ALA A 99 2.11 11.48 10.73
C ALA A 99 2.58 10.07 10.33
N GLU A 100 3.82 9.93 9.86
CA GLU A 100 4.44 8.62 9.62
C GLU A 100 4.51 7.82 10.92
N GLU A 101 5.05 8.41 11.99
CA GLU A 101 5.19 7.78 13.30
C GLU A 101 3.82 7.42 13.91
N ALA A 102 2.84 8.32 13.84
CA ALA A 102 1.50 8.07 14.33
C ALA A 102 0.82 6.86 13.65
N MET A 103 1.04 6.66 12.34
CA MET A 103 0.49 5.50 11.65
C MET A 103 1.27 4.22 11.97
N LEU A 104 2.58 4.30 12.15
CA LEU A 104 3.41 3.15 12.54
C LEU A 104 3.06 2.68 13.95
N ASP A 105 2.88 3.61 14.89
CA ASP A 105 2.38 3.31 16.25
C ASP A 105 1.01 2.63 16.21
N LEU A 106 0.05 3.21 15.48
CA LEU A 106 -1.29 2.64 15.33
C LEU A 106 -1.26 1.25 14.67
N THR A 107 -0.36 1.03 13.72
CA THR A 107 -0.15 -0.26 13.07
C THR A 107 0.30 -1.31 14.08
N CYS A 108 1.32 -1.00 14.89
CA CYS A 108 1.83 -1.90 15.93
C CYS A 108 0.79 -2.15 17.04
N GLU A 109 0.07 -1.12 17.48
CA GLU A 109 -1.00 -1.23 18.47
C GLU A 109 -2.11 -2.18 17.98
N ARG A 110 -2.64 -1.95 16.77
CA ARG A 110 -3.71 -2.77 16.20
C ARG A 110 -3.27 -4.19 15.89
N ALA A 111 -2.02 -4.39 15.50
CA ALA A 111 -1.42 -5.70 15.32
C ALA A 111 -1.18 -6.42 16.66
N GLY A 112 -1.11 -5.70 17.78
CA GLY A 112 -0.77 -6.22 19.10
C GLY A 112 0.68 -6.70 19.16
N VAL A 113 1.62 -5.89 18.64
CA VAL A 113 3.06 -6.17 18.71
C VAL A 113 3.56 -5.88 20.11
N GLU A 114 4.33 -6.80 20.66
CA GLU A 114 5.01 -6.68 21.94
C GLU A 114 6.51 -6.98 21.77
N ASP A 115 7.35 -6.43 22.63
CA ASP A 115 8.78 -6.67 22.55
C ASP A 115 9.12 -8.15 22.86
N GLY A 116 10.10 -8.69 22.16
CA GLY A 116 10.47 -10.11 22.22
C GLY A 116 9.74 -11.01 21.23
N MET A 117 8.75 -10.52 20.50
CA MET A 117 8.02 -11.28 19.47
C MET A 117 8.86 -11.53 18.21
N THR A 118 8.52 -12.59 17.51
CA THR A 118 8.96 -12.83 16.12
C THR A 118 7.96 -12.20 15.16
N VAL A 119 8.41 -11.25 14.34
CA VAL A 119 7.54 -10.44 13.47
C VAL A 119 7.96 -10.59 12.01
N LEU A 120 6.98 -10.81 11.12
CA LEU A 120 7.16 -10.76 9.68
C LEU A 120 6.55 -9.46 9.13
N ASP A 121 7.36 -8.64 8.47
CA ASP A 121 6.93 -7.49 7.66
C ASP A 121 6.83 -7.95 6.20
N LEU A 122 5.63 -8.32 5.78
CA LEU A 122 5.35 -8.90 4.46
C LEU A 122 5.02 -7.80 3.44
N GLY A 123 5.97 -7.51 2.57
CA GLY A 123 5.92 -6.37 1.65
C GLY A 123 6.51 -5.11 2.29
N CYS A 124 7.72 -5.20 2.84
CA CYS A 124 8.33 -4.19 3.71
C CYS A 124 8.66 -2.84 3.02
N GLY A 125 8.51 -2.74 1.70
CA GLY A 125 8.78 -1.52 0.96
C GLY A 125 10.18 -0.95 1.25
N TRP A 126 10.28 0.34 1.53
CA TRP A 126 11.55 1.02 1.84
C TRP A 126 12.01 0.82 3.30
N GLY A 127 11.41 -0.12 4.02
CA GLY A 127 11.82 -0.48 5.38
C GLY A 127 11.24 0.39 6.49
N SER A 128 10.20 1.16 6.19
CA SER A 128 9.56 2.05 7.17
C SER A 128 9.09 1.30 8.42
N LEU A 129 8.30 0.25 8.24
CA LEU A 129 7.79 -0.56 9.36
C LEU A 129 8.91 -1.39 10.01
N ALA A 130 9.78 -2.03 9.21
CA ALA A 130 10.92 -2.80 9.75
C ALA A 130 11.85 -1.94 10.60
N GLY A 131 12.16 -0.70 10.18
CA GLY A 131 12.96 0.25 10.95
C GLY A 131 12.27 0.68 12.24
N TRP A 132 10.96 0.97 12.19
CA TRP A 132 10.16 1.31 13.35
C TRP A 132 10.11 0.16 14.37
N LEU A 133 9.86 -1.06 13.90
CA LEU A 133 9.85 -2.26 14.74
C LEU A 133 11.20 -2.49 15.42
N SER A 134 12.31 -2.32 14.67
CA SER A 134 13.65 -2.48 15.21
C SER A 134 13.97 -1.50 16.34
N GLU A 135 13.53 -0.26 16.20
CA GLU A 135 13.74 0.81 17.19
C GLU A 135 12.86 0.63 18.44
N ARG A 136 11.58 0.29 18.25
CA ARG A 136 10.58 0.25 19.33
C ARG A 136 10.53 -1.08 20.06
N TYR A 137 10.96 -2.16 19.43
CA TYR A 137 10.92 -3.54 19.94
C TYR A 137 12.31 -4.21 19.77
N PRO A 138 13.32 -3.75 20.53
CA PRO A 138 14.71 -4.17 20.31
C PRO A 138 14.99 -5.63 20.66
N ALA A 139 14.17 -6.28 21.53
CA ALA A 139 14.28 -7.70 21.83
C ALA A 139 13.55 -8.59 20.81
N SER A 140 12.76 -8.02 19.91
CA SER A 140 12.04 -8.75 18.87
C SER A 140 12.95 -9.19 17.73
N ARG A 141 12.58 -10.28 17.07
CA ARG A 141 13.22 -10.74 15.83
C ARG A 141 12.33 -10.39 14.64
N ILE A 142 12.83 -9.63 13.69
CA ILE A 142 12.08 -9.11 12.56
C ILE A 142 12.60 -9.72 11.27
N VAL A 143 11.70 -10.24 10.46
CA VAL A 143 11.96 -10.66 9.08
C VAL A 143 11.20 -9.71 8.16
N ALA A 144 11.92 -9.03 7.27
CA ALA A 144 11.34 -8.09 6.30
C ALA A 144 11.44 -8.69 4.90
N VAL A 145 10.33 -8.79 4.18
CA VAL A 145 10.28 -9.39 2.85
C VAL A 145 9.91 -8.35 1.81
N SER A 146 10.74 -8.25 0.77
CA SER A 146 10.47 -7.48 -0.44
C SER A 146 10.89 -8.26 -1.68
N ASN A 147 10.25 -8.04 -2.82
CA ASN A 147 10.70 -8.57 -4.10
C ASN A 147 11.71 -7.66 -4.82
N SER A 148 11.92 -6.43 -4.34
CA SER A 148 12.82 -5.44 -4.93
C SER A 148 14.25 -5.54 -4.41
N HIS A 149 15.21 -5.56 -5.34
CA HIS A 149 16.64 -5.52 -5.01
C HIS A 149 17.02 -4.20 -4.33
N ALA A 150 16.57 -3.07 -4.88
CA ALA A 150 16.88 -1.74 -4.36
C ALA A 150 16.34 -1.51 -2.93
N GLN A 151 15.15 -2.03 -2.64
CA GLN A 151 14.57 -1.96 -1.29
C GLN A 151 15.37 -2.80 -0.30
N ARG A 152 15.73 -4.03 -0.68
CA ARG A 152 16.58 -4.87 0.14
C ARG A 152 17.92 -4.19 0.45
N GLU A 153 18.64 -3.71 -0.56
CA GLU A 153 19.93 -3.04 -0.38
C GLU A 153 19.82 -1.82 0.54
N LEU A 154 18.75 -1.01 0.39
CA LEU A 154 18.52 0.11 1.27
C LEU A 154 18.37 -0.33 2.73
N ILE A 155 17.52 -1.33 3.00
CA ILE A 155 17.26 -1.78 4.38
C ILE A 155 18.53 -2.41 4.98
N GLU A 156 19.26 -3.23 4.22
CA GLU A 156 20.55 -3.80 4.66
C GLU A 156 21.56 -2.70 5.00
N SER A 157 21.57 -1.59 4.26
CA SER A 157 22.46 -0.44 4.52
C SER A 157 22.16 0.27 5.86
N LEU A 158 20.95 0.15 6.39
CA LEU A 158 20.55 0.71 7.69
C LEU A 158 21.17 -0.06 8.88
N ARG A 159 21.67 -1.27 8.65
CA ARG A 159 22.32 -2.14 9.67
C ARG A 159 21.45 -2.32 10.94
N LEU A 160 20.18 -2.55 10.76
CA LEU A 160 19.23 -2.75 11.86
C LEU A 160 19.58 -4.07 12.60
N PRO A 161 19.84 -4.05 13.92
CA PRO A 161 20.50 -5.18 14.61
C PRO A 161 19.63 -6.44 14.70
N ASN A 162 18.31 -6.29 14.69
CA ASN A 162 17.35 -7.38 14.88
C ASN A 162 16.45 -7.62 13.64
N VAL A 163 16.86 -7.08 12.47
CA VAL A 163 16.14 -7.23 11.20
C VAL A 163 16.92 -8.08 10.21
N ARG A 164 16.29 -9.12 9.71
CA ARG A 164 16.76 -9.92 8.57
C ARG A 164 15.92 -9.60 7.35
N VAL A 165 16.54 -9.19 6.25
CA VAL A 165 15.85 -8.86 5.01
C VAL A 165 15.92 -10.02 4.04
N LEU A 166 14.79 -10.37 3.43
CA LEU A 166 14.68 -11.39 2.40
C LEU A 166 14.17 -10.76 1.11
N ARG A 167 14.77 -11.14 -0.01
CA ARG A 167 14.21 -10.85 -1.31
C ARG A 167 13.51 -12.10 -1.85
N ALA A 168 12.19 -12.03 -2.02
CA ALA A 168 11.41 -13.14 -2.56
C ALA A 168 10.15 -12.65 -3.26
N ASP A 169 9.70 -13.40 -4.26
CA ASP A 169 8.35 -13.29 -4.83
C ASP A 169 7.37 -13.98 -3.89
N VAL A 170 6.26 -13.32 -3.57
CA VAL A 170 5.21 -13.88 -2.73
C VAL A 170 4.59 -15.16 -3.30
N ASN A 171 4.64 -15.36 -4.62
CA ASN A 171 4.20 -16.61 -5.25
C ASN A 171 5.08 -17.80 -4.89
N GLU A 172 6.37 -17.57 -4.61
CA GLU A 172 7.39 -18.59 -4.36
C GLU A 172 7.92 -18.58 -2.93
N LEU A 173 7.53 -17.57 -2.12
CA LEU A 173 8.04 -17.41 -0.77
C LEU A 173 7.70 -18.62 0.10
N GLU A 174 8.72 -19.28 0.61
CA GLU A 174 8.64 -20.34 1.60
C GLU A 174 9.43 -19.94 2.85
N LEU A 175 8.83 -20.11 4.02
CA LEU A 175 9.44 -19.79 5.31
C LEU A 175 9.28 -21.00 6.22
N ASP A 176 10.41 -21.50 6.73
CA ASP A 176 10.46 -22.63 7.68
C ASP A 176 10.16 -22.19 9.11
N GLU A 177 10.16 -20.89 9.37
CA GLU A 177 9.94 -20.28 10.67
C GLU A 177 8.50 -19.78 10.84
N ARG A 178 8.09 -19.65 12.11
CA ARG A 178 6.77 -19.14 12.48
C ARG A 178 6.88 -17.80 13.17
N PHE A 179 5.79 -17.05 13.13
CA PHE A 179 5.71 -15.67 13.58
C PHE A 179 4.56 -15.46 14.55
N ASP A 180 4.83 -14.70 15.63
CA ASP A 180 3.79 -14.21 16.54
C ASP A 180 2.90 -13.19 15.85
N ARG A 181 3.51 -12.36 15.00
CA ARG A 181 2.81 -11.34 14.22
C ARG A 181 3.30 -11.32 12.77
N ILE A 182 2.35 -11.27 11.85
CA ILE A 182 2.61 -10.96 10.45
C ILE A 182 1.91 -9.65 10.13
N LEU A 183 2.64 -8.68 9.62
CA LEU A 183 2.11 -7.38 9.24
C LEU A 183 2.31 -7.16 7.74
N SER A 184 1.33 -6.53 7.09
CA SER A 184 1.43 -6.14 5.69
C SER A 184 0.78 -4.78 5.48
N VAL A 185 1.48 -3.86 4.82
CA VAL A 185 1.04 -2.49 4.61
C VAL A 185 1.05 -2.17 3.12
N GLU A 186 -0.13 -1.92 2.54
CA GLU A 186 -0.35 -1.57 1.14
C GLU A 186 0.38 -2.49 0.15
N MET A 187 0.28 -3.79 0.39
CA MET A 187 0.79 -4.85 -0.48
C MET A 187 -0.35 -5.70 -1.06
N LEU A 188 -1.42 -5.92 -0.29
CA LEU A 188 -2.51 -6.83 -0.67
C LEU A 188 -3.29 -6.36 -1.91
N GLU A 189 -3.25 -5.07 -2.22
CA GLU A 189 -3.86 -4.47 -3.41
C GLU A 189 -3.22 -4.95 -4.72
N HIS A 190 -1.99 -5.48 -4.64
CA HIS A 190 -1.29 -6.12 -5.74
C HIS A 190 -1.57 -7.61 -5.83
N MET A 191 -2.26 -8.17 -4.84
CA MET A 191 -2.58 -9.60 -4.78
C MET A 191 -3.92 -9.91 -5.43
N ARG A 192 -4.12 -11.20 -5.76
CA ARG A 192 -5.34 -11.73 -6.37
C ARG A 192 -5.93 -12.85 -5.52
N ASN A 193 -5.25 -13.97 -5.45
CA ASN A 193 -5.76 -15.14 -4.75
C ASN A 193 -5.52 -15.03 -3.25
N TYR A 194 -6.45 -14.36 -2.58
CA TYR A 194 -6.36 -14.18 -1.12
C TYR A 194 -6.56 -15.51 -0.37
N ASP A 195 -7.31 -16.50 -0.90
CA ASP A 195 -7.39 -17.82 -0.26
C ASP A 195 -6.01 -18.50 -0.21
N ALA A 196 -5.27 -18.47 -1.33
CA ALA A 196 -3.94 -19.05 -1.37
C ALA A 196 -2.94 -18.27 -0.51
N LEU A 197 -3.01 -16.92 -0.53
CA LEU A 197 -2.17 -16.07 0.31
C LEU A 197 -2.45 -16.30 1.80
N PHE A 198 -3.72 -16.33 2.21
CA PHE A 198 -4.10 -16.49 3.61
C PHE A 198 -3.77 -17.89 4.13
N ALA A 199 -3.84 -18.94 3.27
CA ALA A 199 -3.35 -20.27 3.61
C ALA A 199 -1.85 -20.27 3.94
N ARG A 200 -1.02 -19.56 3.12
CA ARG A 200 0.41 -19.41 3.40
C ARG A 200 0.65 -18.61 4.68
N ILE A 201 0.00 -17.47 4.85
CA ILE A 201 0.09 -16.66 6.06
C ILE A 201 -0.27 -17.50 7.29
N ALA A 202 -1.35 -18.28 7.23
CA ALA A 202 -1.77 -19.16 8.31
C ALA A 202 -0.70 -20.23 8.61
N SER A 203 0.02 -20.76 7.60
CA SER A 203 1.10 -21.71 7.82
C SER A 203 2.30 -21.11 8.53
N TRP A 204 2.58 -19.83 8.30
CA TRP A 204 3.67 -19.10 8.94
C TRP A 204 3.34 -18.53 10.32
N LEU A 205 2.05 -18.50 10.71
CA LEU A 205 1.64 -18.02 12.04
C LEU A 205 1.85 -19.10 13.11
N GLU A 206 2.31 -18.67 14.29
CA GLU A 206 2.23 -19.43 15.51
C GLU A 206 0.74 -19.75 15.85
N PRO A 207 0.44 -20.75 16.70
CA PRO A 207 -0.94 -21.09 17.04
C PRO A 207 -1.78 -19.91 17.53
N ASN A 208 -1.17 -18.99 18.31
CA ASN A 208 -1.79 -17.75 18.81
C ASN A 208 -1.38 -16.52 18.02
N GLY A 209 -0.74 -16.72 16.86
CA GLY A 209 -0.28 -15.64 16.01
C GLY A 209 -1.40 -14.83 15.38
N ARG A 210 -1.10 -13.60 14.99
CA ARG A 210 -2.03 -12.67 14.35
C ARG A 210 -1.47 -12.15 13.05
N PHE A 211 -2.34 -12.04 12.06
CA PHE A 211 -2.07 -11.32 10.82
C PHE A 211 -2.77 -9.97 10.86
N PHE A 212 -2.01 -8.91 10.69
CA PHE A 212 -2.54 -7.55 10.53
C PHE A 212 -2.27 -7.06 9.12
N CYS A 213 -3.26 -6.45 8.48
CA CYS A 213 -3.04 -5.72 7.23
C CYS A 213 -3.69 -4.36 7.22
N HIS A 214 -2.96 -3.41 6.64
CA HIS A 214 -3.35 -2.06 6.31
C HIS A 214 -3.48 -2.02 4.78
N VAL A 215 -4.69 -1.79 4.29
CA VAL A 215 -5.03 -1.87 2.87
C VAL A 215 -5.83 -0.64 2.49
N PHE A 216 -5.46 0.01 1.41
CA PHE A 216 -6.36 1.03 0.88
C PHE A 216 -7.58 0.38 0.21
N SER A 217 -8.75 0.99 0.33
CA SER A 217 -10.00 0.38 -0.10
C SER A 217 -11.03 1.43 -0.54
N HIS A 218 -12.04 0.95 -1.25
CA HIS A 218 -13.26 1.70 -1.49
C HIS A 218 -14.34 1.24 -0.50
N ASP A 219 -15.18 2.16 -0.03
CA ASP A 219 -16.26 1.89 0.92
C ASP A 219 -17.15 0.70 0.54
N ARG A 220 -17.42 0.49 -0.74
CA ARG A 220 -18.43 -0.48 -1.22
C ARG A 220 -18.01 -1.37 -2.38
N PHE A 221 -17.11 -0.94 -3.24
CA PHE A 221 -16.88 -1.60 -4.53
C PHE A 221 -15.46 -2.13 -4.64
N ALA A 222 -15.32 -3.42 -4.92
CA ALA A 222 -14.06 -4.00 -5.36
C ALA A 222 -13.97 -3.97 -6.89
N TYR A 223 -12.82 -3.56 -7.45
CA TYR A 223 -12.62 -3.51 -8.89
C TYR A 223 -11.15 -3.59 -9.29
N PRO A 224 -10.82 -4.20 -10.45
CA PRO A 224 -9.48 -4.12 -10.99
C PRO A 224 -9.22 -2.68 -11.48
N TYR A 225 -7.96 -2.24 -11.40
CA TYR A 225 -7.54 -1.04 -12.11
C TYR A 225 -7.61 -1.29 -13.61
N ASP A 226 -8.25 -0.36 -14.32
CA ASP A 226 -8.35 -0.39 -15.77
C ASP A 226 -7.15 0.30 -16.44
N ASP A 227 -7.23 0.45 -17.78
CA ASP A 227 -6.21 1.10 -18.61
C ASP A 227 -6.12 2.63 -18.44
N GLY A 228 -6.58 3.18 -17.31
CA GLY A 228 -6.44 4.59 -16.97
C GLY A 228 -4.97 5.02 -16.90
N TRP A 229 -4.72 6.32 -17.00
CA TRP A 229 -3.37 6.86 -16.99
C TRP A 229 -2.57 6.45 -15.75
N ILE A 230 -3.19 6.48 -14.56
CA ILE A 230 -2.58 6.06 -13.29
C ILE A 230 -2.27 4.56 -13.31
N ALA A 231 -3.25 3.75 -13.71
CA ALA A 231 -3.12 2.31 -13.74
C ALA A 231 -1.92 1.86 -14.60
N ARG A 232 -1.81 2.40 -15.82
CA ARG A 232 -0.69 2.05 -16.71
C ARG A 232 0.68 2.48 -16.22
N ARG A 233 0.77 3.53 -15.41
CA ARG A 233 2.06 4.10 -14.98
C ARG A 233 2.47 3.71 -13.58
N PHE A 234 1.50 3.48 -12.70
CA PHE A 234 1.75 3.33 -11.26
C PHE A 234 1.05 2.12 -10.65
N PHE A 235 0.07 1.51 -11.33
CA PHE A 235 -0.74 0.46 -10.71
C PHE A 235 -1.20 -0.61 -11.72
N THR A 236 -0.28 -1.06 -12.60
CA THR A 236 -0.59 -2.11 -13.56
C THR A 236 -0.94 -3.40 -12.84
N GLY A 237 -2.11 -3.94 -13.15
CA GLY A 237 -2.55 -5.18 -12.55
C GLY A 237 -3.02 -5.06 -11.09
N GLY A 238 -3.13 -3.86 -10.50
CA GLY A 238 -3.64 -3.69 -9.14
C GLY A 238 -5.15 -3.87 -9.03
N THR A 239 -5.63 -4.01 -7.80
CA THR A 239 -7.06 -4.04 -7.43
C THR A 239 -7.34 -2.93 -6.43
N MET A 240 -8.45 -2.24 -6.58
CA MET A 240 -9.07 -1.50 -5.48
C MET A 240 -9.99 -2.47 -4.75
N PRO A 241 -9.64 -2.95 -3.56
CA PRO A 241 -10.55 -3.78 -2.78
C PRO A 241 -11.70 -2.95 -2.22
N SER A 242 -12.86 -3.58 -2.00
CA SER A 242 -13.86 -3.01 -1.11
C SER A 242 -13.50 -3.25 0.34
N ASP A 243 -14.06 -2.43 1.23
CA ASP A 243 -13.86 -2.54 2.68
C ASP A 243 -14.30 -3.89 3.27
N ASP A 244 -15.12 -4.64 2.56
CA ASP A 244 -15.61 -5.97 2.94
C ASP A 244 -15.00 -7.12 2.12
N LEU A 245 -14.04 -6.84 1.23
CA LEU A 245 -13.50 -7.88 0.34
C LEU A 245 -12.69 -8.93 1.08
N LEU A 246 -11.70 -8.52 1.90
CA LEU A 246 -10.77 -9.45 2.54
C LEU A 246 -11.47 -10.42 3.52
N PRO A 247 -12.47 -9.99 4.32
CA PRO A 247 -13.24 -10.89 5.18
C PRO A 247 -13.98 -12.02 4.46
N ARG A 248 -14.15 -11.94 3.14
CA ARG A 248 -14.78 -13.01 2.32
C ARG A 248 -13.86 -14.23 2.08
N PHE A 249 -12.58 -14.11 2.43
CA PHE A 249 -11.56 -15.16 2.31
C PHE A 249 -11.21 -15.71 3.69
N ASP A 250 -12.19 -16.31 4.34
CA ASP A 250 -12.14 -16.69 5.76
C ASP A 250 -11.80 -18.17 6.02
N ARG A 251 -11.31 -18.90 5.01
CA ARG A 251 -11.05 -20.35 5.13
C ARG A 251 -9.97 -20.67 6.17
N ASP A 252 -8.83 -19.98 6.13
CA ASP A 252 -7.65 -20.29 6.95
C ASP A 252 -7.42 -19.26 8.07
N LEU A 253 -7.95 -18.06 7.89
CA LEU A 253 -7.87 -16.96 8.86
C LEU A 253 -9.28 -16.49 9.23
N ALA A 254 -9.48 -16.12 10.50
CA ALA A 254 -10.73 -15.55 10.99
C ALA A 254 -10.53 -14.07 11.35
N LEU A 255 -11.42 -13.21 10.88
CA LEU A 255 -11.41 -11.79 11.24
C LEU A 255 -11.67 -11.62 12.74
N GLU A 256 -10.73 -10.98 13.45
CA GLU A 256 -10.89 -10.61 14.87
C GLU A 256 -11.31 -9.15 15.05
N ALA A 257 -10.75 -8.27 14.22
CA ALA A 257 -11.03 -6.84 14.32
C ALA A 257 -10.90 -6.16 12.96
N HIS A 258 -11.69 -5.12 12.75
CA HIS A 258 -11.69 -4.29 11.56
C HIS A 258 -11.86 -2.82 11.95
N TRP A 259 -11.06 -1.97 11.34
CA TRP A 259 -11.11 -0.52 11.56
C TRP A 259 -11.04 0.22 10.22
N ARG A 260 -11.71 1.33 10.15
CA ARG A 260 -11.68 2.25 9.02
C ARG A 260 -10.90 3.51 9.39
N VAL A 261 -10.03 3.93 8.52
CA VAL A 261 -9.27 5.18 8.60
C VAL A 261 -9.70 6.05 7.44
N SER A 262 -10.15 7.27 7.73
CA SER A 262 -10.65 8.20 6.72
C SER A 262 -9.62 8.44 5.61
N GLY A 263 -10.07 8.49 4.36
CA GLY A 263 -9.24 8.87 3.22
C GLY A 263 -8.60 10.25 3.36
N LEU A 264 -9.16 11.14 4.19
CA LEU A 264 -8.55 12.46 4.43
C LEU A 264 -7.12 12.36 4.98
N HIS A 265 -6.80 11.33 5.75
CA HIS A 265 -5.43 11.08 6.22
C HIS A 265 -4.48 10.79 5.05
N TYR A 266 -4.93 9.97 4.10
CA TYR A 266 -4.13 9.68 2.91
C TYR A 266 -4.05 10.90 1.97
N ALA A 267 -5.16 11.64 1.81
CA ALA A 267 -5.16 12.87 1.02
C ALA A 267 -4.12 13.87 1.56
N ARG A 268 -4.08 14.10 2.89
CA ARG A 268 -3.10 14.96 3.54
C ARG A 268 -1.67 14.44 3.39
N THR A 269 -1.50 13.12 3.44
CA THR A 269 -0.21 12.47 3.19
C THR A 269 0.29 12.75 1.75
N ALA A 270 -0.59 12.60 0.76
CA ALA A 270 -0.26 12.86 -0.64
C ALA A 270 0.05 14.35 -0.91
N GLU A 271 -0.65 15.26 -0.25
CA GLU A 271 -0.32 16.71 -0.31
C GLU A 271 1.06 17.00 0.30
N ALA A 272 1.42 16.37 1.42
CA ALA A 272 2.73 16.52 2.03
C ALA A 272 3.85 15.97 1.12
N TRP A 273 3.63 14.85 0.44
CA TRP A 273 4.57 14.33 -0.57
C TRP A 273 4.71 15.28 -1.76
N LEU A 274 3.59 15.86 -2.22
CA LEU A 274 3.57 16.85 -3.30
C LEU A 274 4.36 18.11 -2.93
N GLU A 275 4.14 18.63 -1.73
CA GLU A 275 4.86 19.79 -1.21
C GLU A 275 6.38 19.56 -1.17
N ARG A 276 6.79 18.37 -0.69
CA ARG A 276 8.21 17.99 -0.66
C ARG A 276 8.79 17.80 -2.06
N LEU A 277 8.03 17.22 -3.00
CA LEU A 277 8.45 17.10 -4.40
C LEU A 277 8.68 18.50 -5.01
N ASP A 278 7.73 19.42 -4.81
CA ASP A 278 7.82 20.77 -5.35
C ASP A 278 8.96 21.57 -4.68
N GLY A 279 9.16 21.43 -3.37
CA GLY A 279 10.27 22.04 -2.63
C GLY A 279 11.65 21.52 -3.04
N ASN A 280 11.75 20.25 -3.45
CA ASN A 280 12.99 19.62 -3.91
C ASN A 280 13.07 19.48 -5.45
N ARG A 281 12.28 20.25 -6.19
CA ARG A 281 12.05 20.04 -7.62
C ARG A 281 13.32 19.90 -8.45
N SER A 282 14.32 20.74 -8.25
CA SER A 282 15.57 20.68 -9.00
C SER A 282 16.36 19.39 -8.78
N GLU A 283 16.30 18.83 -7.57
CA GLU A 283 16.95 17.56 -7.23
C GLU A 283 16.17 16.37 -7.75
N VAL A 284 14.86 16.41 -7.62
CA VAL A 284 13.97 15.40 -8.20
C VAL A 284 14.17 15.33 -9.73
N ASP A 285 14.23 16.48 -10.42
CA ASP A 285 14.49 16.53 -11.87
C ASP A 285 15.86 15.91 -12.24
N ARG A 286 16.88 16.03 -11.38
CA ARG A 286 18.20 15.40 -11.59
C ARG A 286 18.16 13.89 -11.37
N VAL A 287 17.39 13.43 -10.39
CA VAL A 287 17.33 12.00 -10.02
C VAL A 287 16.49 11.20 -11.00
N VAL A 288 15.28 11.66 -11.35
CA VAL A 288 14.32 10.89 -12.16
C VAL A 288 14.04 11.50 -13.54
N GLY A 289 14.59 12.65 -13.85
CA GLY A 289 14.33 13.39 -15.07
C GLY A 289 13.01 14.18 -15.03
N ARG A 290 12.96 15.32 -15.73
CA ARG A 290 11.82 16.26 -15.71
C ARG A 290 10.47 15.64 -16.06
N ARG A 291 10.45 14.73 -17.01
CA ARG A 291 9.21 14.03 -17.44
C ARG A 291 8.68 13.13 -16.34
N SER A 292 9.54 12.34 -15.72
CA SER A 292 9.15 11.44 -14.61
C SER A 292 8.73 12.26 -13.40
N ALA A 293 9.45 13.32 -13.05
CA ALA A 293 9.08 14.24 -11.98
C ALA A 293 7.67 14.85 -12.18
N ALA A 294 7.33 15.25 -13.42
CA ALA A 294 5.99 15.75 -13.75
C ALA A 294 4.91 14.66 -13.59
N ASN A 295 5.22 13.41 -13.96
CA ASN A 295 4.31 12.27 -13.79
C ASN A 295 4.08 11.98 -12.30
N TRP A 296 5.13 11.95 -11.48
CA TRP A 296 5.03 11.77 -10.04
C TRP A 296 4.22 12.86 -9.36
N ARG A 297 4.43 14.11 -9.80
CA ARG A 297 3.63 15.24 -9.31
C ARG A 297 2.14 15.07 -9.57
N VAL A 298 1.76 14.69 -10.79
CA VAL A 298 0.35 14.42 -11.13
C VAL A 298 -0.18 13.19 -10.39
N PHE A 299 0.65 12.18 -10.14
CA PHE A 299 0.28 11.04 -9.33
C PHE A 299 -0.05 11.44 -7.88
N PHE A 300 0.76 12.29 -7.24
CA PHE A 300 0.45 12.77 -5.89
C PHE A 300 -0.80 13.66 -5.85
N LEU A 301 -1.00 14.51 -6.85
CA LEU A 301 -2.27 15.24 -7.02
C LEU A 301 -3.47 14.28 -7.16
N ALA A 302 -3.30 13.20 -7.91
CA ALA A 302 -4.35 12.21 -8.10
C ALA A 302 -4.66 11.45 -6.81
N CYS A 303 -3.65 11.08 -6.04
CA CYS A 303 -3.83 10.49 -4.71
C CYS A 303 -4.58 11.47 -3.78
N ALA A 304 -4.15 12.73 -3.71
CA ALA A 304 -4.80 13.73 -2.86
C ALA A 304 -6.31 13.89 -3.18
N GLU A 305 -6.64 13.99 -4.47
CA GLU A 305 -8.05 14.15 -4.90
C GLU A 305 -8.87 12.86 -4.76
N LEU A 306 -8.28 11.70 -4.99
CA LEU A 306 -8.95 10.42 -4.83
C LEU A 306 -9.33 10.19 -3.38
N TRP A 307 -8.33 10.25 -2.50
CA TRP A 307 -8.52 9.99 -1.07
C TRP A 307 -9.33 11.09 -0.38
N GLY A 308 -9.23 12.34 -0.84
CA GLY A 308 -10.04 13.47 -0.35
C GLY A 308 -11.46 13.51 -0.91
N TYR A 309 -11.79 12.65 -1.89
CA TYR A 309 -13.07 12.71 -2.56
C TYR A 309 -14.24 12.52 -1.59
N ARG A 310 -15.24 13.41 -1.67
CA ARG A 310 -16.41 13.44 -0.75
C ARG A 310 -16.02 13.41 0.74
N GLY A 311 -14.95 14.13 1.09
CA GLY A 311 -14.51 14.19 2.50
C GLY A 311 -13.86 12.90 2.99
N GLY A 312 -13.26 12.11 2.10
CA GLY A 312 -12.52 10.89 2.44
C GLY A 312 -13.39 9.70 2.84
N THR A 313 -14.64 9.66 2.40
CA THR A 313 -15.60 8.61 2.76
C THR A 313 -15.82 7.57 1.66
N GLU A 314 -15.47 7.85 0.41
CA GLU A 314 -15.61 6.90 -0.71
C GLU A 314 -14.40 5.98 -0.85
N TRP A 315 -13.19 6.55 -0.77
CA TRP A 315 -11.93 5.83 -0.73
C TRP A 315 -11.27 6.08 0.61
N LEU A 316 -10.86 5.02 1.28
CA LEU A 316 -10.40 5.03 2.66
C LEU A 316 -9.29 3.98 2.86
N VAL A 317 -8.81 3.86 4.06
CA VAL A 317 -7.89 2.79 4.45
C VAL A 317 -8.59 1.87 5.44
N SER A 318 -8.51 0.57 5.17
CA SER A 318 -9.06 -0.48 6.03
C SER A 318 -7.93 -1.20 6.75
N HIS A 319 -8.04 -1.34 8.05
CA HIS A 319 -7.18 -2.17 8.86
C HIS A 319 -7.94 -3.41 9.29
N TYR A 320 -7.31 -4.57 9.13
CA TYR A 320 -7.87 -5.83 9.57
C TYR A 320 -6.86 -6.55 10.45
N ARG A 321 -7.37 -7.21 11.48
CA ARG A 321 -6.60 -8.18 12.24
C ARG A 321 -7.30 -9.53 12.17
N PHE A 322 -6.54 -10.54 11.77
CA PHE A 322 -7.01 -11.91 11.64
C PHE A 322 -6.26 -12.82 12.61
N ALA A 323 -6.98 -13.82 13.13
CA ALA A 323 -6.40 -14.95 13.84
C ALA A 323 -6.34 -16.18 12.93
N LYS A 324 -5.36 -17.04 13.19
CA LYS A 324 -5.32 -18.38 12.59
C LYS A 324 -6.55 -19.18 13.02
N ARG A 325 -7.25 -19.77 12.06
CA ARG A 325 -8.31 -20.73 12.41
C ARG A 325 -7.68 -21.99 13.00
N ALA A 326 -8.30 -22.54 14.03
CA ALA A 326 -7.98 -23.88 14.48
C ALA A 326 -8.21 -24.87 13.32
N ALA A 327 -7.32 -25.86 13.18
CA ALA A 327 -7.53 -26.93 12.21
C ALA A 327 -8.94 -27.52 12.43
N ARG A 328 -9.73 -27.59 11.36
CA ARG A 328 -11.01 -28.32 11.44
C ARG A 328 -10.65 -29.77 11.72
N ALA A 329 -11.15 -30.29 12.86
CA ALA A 329 -10.98 -31.67 13.26
C ALA A 329 -11.64 -32.57 12.24
#